data_c80a670c47f14edac8c70f7ff0909829
#
_entry.id   c80a670c47f14edac8c70f7ff0909829
#
_cell.length_a   1.000
_cell.length_b   1.000
_cell.length_c   1.000
_cell.angle_alpha   90.00
_cell.angle_beta   90.00
_cell.angle_gamma   90.00
#
_symmetry.space_group_name_H-M   'P 1'
#
loop_
_entity.id
_entity.type
_entity.pdbx_description
1 polymer ?
#
loop_
_entity_poly.entity_id
_entity_poly.type
_entity_poly.pdbx_seq_one_letter_code
_entity_poly.pdbx_strand_id
1 'polypeptide(L)'
;MHNGYFLGVDVGSASVRAGVYSASGHRLAFATAPVSQFRPGGERVEQSSAEIWQQVCKTVKEATALAGIPISAIRSLGFDATCSLVVLDEQGQGLAVSSGGSANHDIIMWMDHRATVETAQINAMKDPALRYVGGEVSVEME
;
A
#
# COMPACT_ATOMS: atom_id res chain seq x y z
N MET A 1 18.66 -30.38 -4.22
CA MET A 1 17.89 -29.36 -3.46
C MET A 1 17.66 -28.18 -4.40
N HIS A 2 16.42 -27.80 -4.67
CA HIS A 2 16.13 -26.70 -5.58
C HIS A 2 16.47 -25.37 -4.85
N ASN A 3 17.59 -24.78 -5.23
CA ASN A 3 17.99 -23.46 -4.76
C ASN A 3 17.11 -22.39 -5.45
N GLY A 4 15.87 -22.24 -4.98
CA GLY A 4 14.98 -21.16 -5.41
C GLY A 4 15.10 -19.98 -4.45
N TYR A 5 14.91 -18.78 -4.99
CA TYR A 5 14.83 -17.56 -4.21
C TYR A 5 13.41 -17.00 -4.23
N PHE A 6 13.09 -16.22 -3.22
CA PHE A 6 11.78 -15.64 -3.02
C PHE A 6 11.95 -14.12 -2.84
N LEU A 7 11.03 -13.37 -3.40
CA LEU A 7 11.01 -11.92 -3.29
C LEU A 7 9.79 -11.50 -2.46
N GLY A 8 10.02 -10.71 -1.42
CA GLY A 8 8.96 -10.06 -0.65
C GLY A 8 8.96 -8.58 -0.92
N VAL A 9 7.78 -7.98 -1.13
CA VAL A 9 7.56 -6.54 -1.27
C VAL A 9 6.60 -6.09 -0.19
N ASP A 10 7.00 -5.09 0.58
CA ASP A 10 6.21 -4.45 1.62
C ASP A 10 5.96 -2.99 1.23
N VAL A 11 4.68 -2.67 0.96
CA VAL A 11 4.22 -1.32 0.63
C VAL A 11 3.69 -0.66 1.90
N GLY A 12 4.58 -0.01 2.64
CA GLY A 12 4.23 0.71 3.86
C GLY A 12 3.83 2.17 3.59
N SER A 13 3.32 2.83 4.63
CA SER A 13 2.82 4.23 4.56
C SER A 13 3.88 5.24 4.13
N ALA A 14 5.16 5.03 4.45
CA ALA A 14 6.24 5.98 4.19
C ALA A 14 7.32 5.45 3.23
N SER A 15 7.31 4.17 2.91
CA SER A 15 8.32 3.55 2.05
C SER A 15 7.85 2.22 1.48
N VAL A 16 8.35 1.90 0.29
CA VAL A 16 8.32 0.55 -0.27
C VAL A 16 9.63 -0.15 0.06
N ARG A 17 9.55 -1.41 0.42
CA ARG A 17 10.69 -2.27 0.74
C ARG A 17 10.62 -3.55 -0.08
N ALA A 18 11.77 -4.00 -0.57
CA ALA A 18 11.88 -5.28 -1.27
C ALA A 18 13.04 -6.08 -0.70
N GLY A 19 12.83 -7.38 -0.47
CA GLY A 19 13.85 -8.29 0.05
C GLY A 19 13.92 -9.58 -0.73
N VAL A 20 15.14 -10.07 -0.97
CA VAL A 20 15.42 -11.36 -1.60
C VAL A 20 15.84 -12.35 -0.54
N TYR A 21 15.18 -13.51 -0.52
CA TYR A 21 15.38 -14.55 0.49
C TYR A 21 15.67 -15.91 -0.15
N SER A 22 16.49 -16.71 0.52
CA SER A 22 16.67 -18.13 0.19
C SER A 22 15.49 -18.97 0.66
N ALA A 23 15.41 -20.20 0.22
CA ALA A 23 14.41 -21.19 0.67
C ALA A 23 14.51 -21.51 2.19
N SER A 24 15.64 -21.20 2.82
CA SER A 24 15.82 -21.34 4.28
C SER A 24 15.43 -20.08 5.06
N GLY A 25 14.89 -19.03 4.39
CA GLY A 25 14.52 -17.77 5.03
C GLY A 25 15.68 -16.79 5.24
N HIS A 26 16.90 -17.14 4.78
CA HIS A 26 18.02 -16.21 4.88
C HIS A 26 17.85 -15.05 3.89
N ARG A 27 17.93 -13.81 4.37
CA ARG A 27 17.86 -12.60 3.55
C ARG A 27 19.19 -12.35 2.84
N LEU A 28 19.19 -12.36 1.51
CA LEU A 28 20.37 -12.12 0.68
C LEU A 28 20.58 -10.62 0.45
N ALA A 29 19.48 -9.90 0.17
CA ALA A 29 19.52 -8.48 -0.12
C ALA A 29 18.24 -7.80 0.30
N PHE A 30 18.31 -6.47 0.39
CA PHE A 30 17.20 -5.62 0.79
C PHE A 30 17.38 -4.24 0.16
N ALA A 31 16.29 -3.66 -0.33
CA ALA A 31 16.24 -2.29 -0.84
C ALA A 31 15.01 -1.57 -0.30
N THR A 32 15.10 -0.26 -0.18
CA THR A 32 13.98 0.60 0.29
C THR A 32 13.95 1.89 -0.51
N ALA A 33 12.74 2.39 -0.76
CA ALA A 33 12.53 3.69 -1.39
C ALA A 33 11.40 4.43 -0.67
N PRO A 34 11.51 5.75 -0.47
CA PRO A 34 10.45 6.54 0.15
C PRO A 34 9.24 6.66 -0.75
N VAL A 35 8.07 6.84 -0.15
CA VAL A 35 6.79 7.19 -0.80
C VAL A 35 6.29 8.49 -0.21
N SER A 36 5.81 9.38 -1.07
CA SER A 36 5.28 10.68 -0.69
C SER A 36 3.92 10.54 0.00
N GLN A 37 3.68 11.41 0.99
CA GLN A 37 2.37 11.64 1.59
C GLN A 37 1.96 13.07 1.28
N PHE A 38 0.76 13.26 0.75
CA PHE A 38 0.20 14.57 0.42
C PHE A 38 -0.86 14.95 1.46
N ARG A 39 -0.80 16.17 1.95
CA ARG A 39 -1.72 16.71 2.95
C ARG A 39 -2.39 17.97 2.40
N PRO A 40 -3.45 17.84 1.59
CA PRO A 40 -4.09 18.97 0.91
C PRO A 40 -4.87 19.90 1.85
N GLY A 41 -4.98 19.55 3.12
CA GLY A 41 -5.62 20.36 4.17
C GLY A 41 -6.62 19.56 5.01
N GLY A 42 -6.91 20.06 6.21
CA GLY A 42 -7.72 19.34 7.21
C GLY A 42 -7.07 18.02 7.61
N GLU A 43 -7.89 17.01 7.81
CA GLU A 43 -7.49 15.67 8.22
C GLU A 43 -7.16 14.74 7.03
N ARG A 44 -6.97 15.29 5.83
CA ARG A 44 -6.73 14.54 4.60
C ARG A 44 -5.29 14.10 4.49
N VAL A 45 -5.10 12.82 4.14
CA VAL A 45 -3.78 12.24 3.85
C VAL A 45 -3.89 11.36 2.62
N GLU A 46 -3.16 11.70 1.56
CA GLU A 46 -3.27 11.09 0.25
C GLU A 46 -1.93 10.55 -0.23
N GLN A 47 -1.98 9.60 -1.16
CA GLN A 47 -0.80 9.06 -1.85
C GLN A 47 -1.09 8.89 -3.35
N SER A 48 -0.05 8.48 -4.09
CA SER A 48 -0.11 8.19 -5.52
C SER A 48 0.16 6.72 -5.78
N SER A 49 -0.79 6.02 -6.38
CA SER A 49 -0.60 4.62 -6.80
C SER A 49 0.50 4.49 -7.85
N ALA A 50 0.60 5.46 -8.76
CA ALA A 50 1.64 5.52 -9.78
C ALA A 50 3.04 5.68 -9.16
N GLU A 51 3.20 6.54 -8.13
CA GLU A 51 4.47 6.67 -7.40
C GLU A 51 4.80 5.37 -6.67
N ILE A 52 3.84 4.79 -5.94
CA ILE A 52 4.05 3.51 -5.24
C ILE A 52 4.54 2.44 -6.21
N TRP A 53 3.90 2.30 -7.38
CA TRP A 53 4.31 1.34 -8.39
C TRP A 53 5.74 1.57 -8.91
N GLN A 54 6.11 2.84 -9.13
CA GLN A 54 7.49 3.19 -9.51
C GLN A 54 8.50 2.77 -8.43
N GLN A 55 8.18 3.01 -7.15
CA GLN A 55 9.05 2.62 -6.04
C GLN A 55 9.12 1.09 -5.86
N VAL A 56 8.02 0.37 -6.09
CA VAL A 56 8.02 -1.10 -6.16
C VAL A 56 8.99 -1.60 -7.23
N CYS A 57 8.84 -1.11 -8.46
CA CYS A 57 9.71 -1.49 -9.57
C CYS A 57 11.19 -1.19 -9.28
N LYS A 58 11.47 -0.03 -8.68
CA LYS A 58 12.81 0.39 -8.31
C LYS A 58 13.42 -0.53 -7.26
N THR A 59 12.73 -0.74 -6.13
CA THR A 59 13.25 -1.55 -5.01
C THR A 59 13.43 -3.01 -5.39
N VAL A 60 12.52 -3.58 -6.19
CA VAL A 60 12.64 -4.95 -6.70
C VAL A 60 13.89 -5.11 -7.57
N LYS A 61 14.11 -4.19 -8.51
CA LYS A 61 15.32 -4.21 -9.37
C LYS A 61 16.59 -4.06 -8.54
N GLU A 62 16.60 -3.15 -7.58
CA GLU A 62 17.75 -2.88 -6.72
C GLU A 62 18.04 -4.10 -5.81
N ALA A 63 17.06 -4.65 -5.13
CA ALA A 63 17.23 -5.81 -4.27
C ALA A 63 17.74 -7.04 -5.05
N THR A 64 17.23 -7.24 -6.28
CA THR A 64 17.65 -8.36 -7.15
C THR A 64 19.10 -8.19 -7.60
N ALA A 65 19.49 -6.96 -7.98
CA ALA A 65 20.86 -6.64 -8.38
C ALA A 65 21.84 -6.84 -7.20
N LEU A 66 21.48 -6.35 -6.01
CA LEU A 66 22.28 -6.50 -4.80
C LEU A 66 22.42 -7.97 -4.36
N ALA A 67 21.41 -8.80 -4.60
CA ALA A 67 21.47 -10.23 -4.31
C ALA A 67 22.44 -11.00 -5.22
N GLY A 68 22.81 -10.43 -6.37
CA GLY A 68 23.73 -11.07 -7.34
C GLY A 68 23.19 -12.35 -7.95
N ILE A 69 21.86 -12.53 -8.00
CA ILE A 69 21.19 -13.72 -8.53
C ILE A 69 20.51 -13.41 -9.87
N PRO A 70 20.40 -14.38 -10.78
CA PRO A 70 19.62 -14.20 -11.99
C PRO A 70 18.12 -14.16 -11.65
N ILE A 71 17.35 -13.28 -12.32
CA ILE A 71 15.90 -13.14 -12.11
C ILE A 71 15.18 -14.49 -12.29
N SER A 72 15.64 -15.32 -13.21
CA SER A 72 15.10 -16.67 -13.46
C SER A 72 15.21 -17.63 -12.26
N ALA A 73 16.04 -17.30 -11.27
CA ALA A 73 16.15 -18.08 -10.03
C ALA A 73 15.09 -17.69 -8.98
N ILE A 74 14.37 -16.59 -9.17
CA ILE A 74 13.24 -16.19 -8.33
C ILE A 74 12.03 -17.08 -8.65
N ARG A 75 11.51 -17.74 -7.64
CA ARG A 75 10.41 -18.72 -7.77
C ARG A 75 9.04 -18.11 -7.51
N SER A 76 8.98 -17.14 -6.63
CA SER A 76 7.74 -16.41 -6.35
C SER A 76 8.03 -15.01 -5.81
N LEU A 77 7.00 -14.18 -5.90
CA LEU A 77 6.95 -12.84 -5.36
C LEU A 77 5.69 -12.73 -4.51
N GLY A 78 5.83 -12.19 -3.30
CA GLY A 78 4.72 -11.89 -2.42
C GLY A 78 4.66 -10.40 -2.12
N PHE A 79 3.45 -9.87 -2.00
CA PHE A 79 3.19 -8.50 -1.59
C PHE A 79 2.49 -8.45 -0.24
N ASP A 80 2.85 -7.46 0.53
CA ASP A 80 2.07 -6.92 1.64
C ASP A 80 1.90 -5.42 1.44
N ALA A 81 0.75 -4.86 1.83
CA ALA A 81 0.47 -3.44 1.67
C ALA A 81 -0.42 -2.91 2.80
N THR A 82 -0.31 -1.63 3.09
CA THR A 82 -1.27 -0.94 3.96
C THR A 82 -2.68 -0.96 3.33
N CYS A 83 -3.71 -0.93 4.17
CA CYS A 83 -5.13 -1.03 3.78
C CYS A 83 -5.72 0.27 3.21
N SER A 84 -4.90 1.16 2.65
CA SER A 84 -5.35 2.42 2.05
C SER A 84 -6.24 2.20 0.81
N LEU A 85 -7.27 3.03 0.65
CA LEU A 85 -8.23 2.93 -0.46
C LEU A 85 -7.65 3.56 -1.73
N VAL A 86 -7.54 2.78 -2.80
CA VAL A 86 -7.14 3.25 -4.14
C VAL A 86 -8.38 3.46 -5.01
N VAL A 87 -8.50 4.63 -5.64
CA VAL A 87 -9.64 4.98 -6.48
C VAL A 87 -9.21 5.07 -7.95
N LEU A 88 -9.77 4.20 -8.77
CA LEU A 88 -9.43 4.08 -10.19
C LEU A 88 -10.70 4.22 -11.04
N ASP A 89 -10.54 4.68 -12.28
CA ASP A 89 -11.59 4.63 -13.29
C ASP A 89 -11.71 3.23 -13.93
N GLU A 90 -12.65 3.08 -14.87
CA GLU A 90 -12.88 1.82 -15.60
C GLU A 90 -11.68 1.38 -16.47
N GLN A 91 -10.79 2.30 -16.80
CA GLN A 91 -9.56 2.05 -17.54
C GLN A 91 -8.36 1.79 -16.63
N GLY A 92 -8.55 1.79 -15.30
CA GLY A 92 -7.51 1.58 -14.31
C GLY A 92 -6.60 2.80 -14.10
N GLN A 93 -7.05 4.00 -14.49
CA GLN A 93 -6.33 5.24 -14.23
C GLN A 93 -6.74 5.83 -12.89
N GLY A 94 -5.80 6.43 -12.18
CA GLY A 94 -6.07 7.08 -10.90
C GLY A 94 -7.05 8.24 -11.01
N LEU A 95 -7.98 8.33 -10.07
CA LEU A 95 -8.89 9.45 -9.91
C LEU A 95 -8.52 10.28 -8.70
N ALA A 96 -8.58 11.61 -8.82
CA ALA A 96 -8.34 12.51 -7.70
C ALA A 96 -9.35 12.27 -6.57
N VAL A 97 -8.85 11.98 -5.37
CA VAL A 97 -9.70 11.71 -4.19
C VAL A 97 -10.11 12.99 -3.42
N SER A 98 -9.57 14.14 -3.82
CA SER A 98 -9.99 15.45 -3.31
C SER A 98 -10.49 16.34 -4.44
N SER A 99 -11.54 17.13 -4.17
CA SER A 99 -12.06 18.13 -5.10
C SER A 99 -10.97 19.13 -5.50
N GLY A 100 -10.74 19.28 -6.81
CA GLY A 100 -9.65 20.12 -7.33
C GLY A 100 -8.24 19.55 -7.13
N GLY A 101 -8.13 18.32 -6.65
CA GLY A 101 -6.85 17.61 -6.48
C GLY A 101 -6.25 17.11 -7.78
N SER A 102 -5.01 16.64 -7.71
CA SER A 102 -4.33 15.99 -8.82
C SER A 102 -4.85 14.57 -9.02
N ALA A 103 -5.04 14.15 -10.28
CA ALA A 103 -5.36 12.75 -10.60
C ALA A 103 -4.27 11.76 -10.12
N ASN A 104 -3.05 12.28 -9.86
CA ASN A 104 -1.99 11.47 -9.27
C ASN A 104 -2.15 11.25 -7.76
N HIS A 105 -3.10 11.90 -7.09
CA HIS A 105 -3.44 11.67 -5.69
C HIS A 105 -4.75 10.85 -5.66
N ASP A 106 -4.60 9.57 -5.91
CA ASP A 106 -5.69 8.61 -6.13
C ASP A 106 -5.87 7.64 -4.96
N ILE A 107 -5.15 7.86 -3.86
CA ILE A 107 -5.23 7.03 -2.65
C ILE A 107 -5.66 7.88 -1.46
N ILE A 108 -6.70 7.41 -0.76
CA ILE A 108 -7.05 7.84 0.60
C ILE A 108 -6.28 6.93 1.56
N MET A 109 -5.38 7.49 2.36
CA MET A 109 -4.57 6.68 3.27
C MET A 109 -5.40 6.20 4.47
N TRP A 110 -5.03 5.03 5.01
CA TRP A 110 -5.67 4.44 6.19
C TRP A 110 -5.72 5.38 7.41
N MET A 111 -4.82 6.37 7.49
CA MET A 111 -4.77 7.39 8.55
C MET A 111 -5.49 8.70 8.17
N ASP A 112 -6.26 8.72 7.10
CA ASP A 112 -7.09 9.84 6.68
C ASP A 112 -8.34 9.90 7.55
N HIS A 113 -8.67 11.04 8.11
CA HIS A 113 -9.80 11.20 9.02
C HIS A 113 -10.90 12.09 8.43
N ARG A 114 -11.02 12.15 7.08
CA ARG A 114 -12.05 12.96 6.42
C ARG A 114 -13.47 12.46 6.68
N ALA A 115 -13.68 11.16 6.94
CA ALA A 115 -14.99 10.50 7.05
C ALA A 115 -15.58 10.53 8.47
N THR A 116 -15.20 11.49 9.33
CA THR A 116 -15.69 11.58 10.71
C THR A 116 -17.20 11.71 10.83
N VAL A 117 -17.83 12.46 9.91
CA VAL A 117 -19.29 12.68 9.91
C VAL A 117 -20.02 11.38 9.51
N GLU A 118 -19.54 10.72 8.46
CA GLU A 118 -20.08 9.47 7.93
C GLU A 118 -19.94 8.35 8.95
N THR A 119 -18.80 8.23 9.61
CA THR A 119 -18.53 7.28 10.69
C THR A 119 -19.52 7.48 11.85
N ALA A 120 -19.73 8.73 12.28
CA ALA A 120 -20.71 9.02 13.34
C ALA A 120 -22.15 8.64 12.94
N GLN A 121 -22.52 8.87 11.67
CA GLN A 121 -23.83 8.49 11.14
C GLN A 121 -24.02 6.96 11.13
N ILE A 122 -23.02 6.23 10.63
CA ILE A 122 -23.04 4.75 10.60
C ILE A 122 -23.22 4.19 12.02
N ASN A 123 -22.42 4.67 12.97
CA ASN A 123 -22.48 4.20 14.36
C ASN A 123 -23.81 4.55 15.05
N ALA A 124 -24.42 5.70 14.70
CA ALA A 124 -25.73 6.08 15.22
C ALA A 124 -26.88 5.19 14.72
N MET A 125 -26.72 4.50 13.57
CA MET A 125 -27.73 3.58 13.03
C MET A 125 -27.89 2.32 13.89
N LYS A 126 -26.87 1.96 14.68
CA LYS A 126 -26.85 0.75 15.53
C LYS A 126 -27.20 -0.52 14.77
N ASP A 127 -26.79 -0.61 13.51
CA ASP A 127 -27.06 -1.77 12.66
C ASP A 127 -26.45 -3.03 13.26
N PRO A 128 -27.17 -4.18 13.27
CA PRO A 128 -26.63 -5.44 13.77
C PRO A 128 -25.35 -5.91 13.10
N ALA A 129 -25.06 -5.45 11.88
CA ALA A 129 -23.81 -5.73 11.16
C ALA A 129 -22.57 -5.18 11.89
N LEU A 130 -22.70 -4.12 12.69
CA LEU A 130 -21.59 -3.53 13.45
C LEU A 130 -20.92 -4.53 14.40
N ARG A 131 -21.66 -5.56 14.86
CA ARG A 131 -21.10 -6.63 15.70
C ARG A 131 -19.90 -7.35 15.07
N TYR A 132 -19.82 -7.38 13.74
CA TYR A 132 -18.74 -8.05 13.02
C TYR A 132 -17.45 -7.21 12.90
N VAL A 133 -17.54 -5.93 13.23
CA VAL A 133 -16.42 -4.99 13.24
C VAL A 133 -16.13 -4.44 14.64
N GLY A 134 -16.56 -5.16 15.69
CA GLY A 134 -16.29 -4.79 17.08
C GLY A 134 -17.35 -3.89 17.72
N GLY A 135 -18.48 -3.64 17.04
CA GLY A 135 -19.63 -2.87 17.56
C GLY A 135 -19.69 -1.44 17.03
N GLU A 136 -18.60 -0.88 16.59
CA GLU A 136 -18.49 0.47 16.00
C GLU A 136 -17.47 0.45 14.87
N VAL A 137 -17.66 1.29 13.85
CA VAL A 137 -16.63 1.58 12.86
C VAL A 137 -15.79 2.78 13.31
N SER A 138 -14.49 2.75 13.05
CA SER A 138 -13.61 3.91 13.18
C SER A 138 -13.43 4.62 11.84
N VAL A 139 -12.88 5.83 11.85
CA VAL A 139 -12.65 6.61 10.62
C VAL A 139 -11.60 5.97 9.70
N GLU A 140 -10.79 5.03 10.22
CA GLU A 140 -9.78 4.29 9.48
C GLU A 140 -10.33 3.02 8.80
N MET A 141 -11.61 2.68 9.04
CA MET A 141 -12.31 1.53 8.43
C MET A 141 -13.09 1.95 7.16
N GLU A 142 -12.53 2.81 6.33
CA GLU A 142 -13.16 3.29 5.10
C GLU A 142 -13.45 2.20 4.08
#